data_c48087c1779d4b53b4550fe12622ec5c
#
_entry.id   c48087c1779d4b53b4550fe12622ec5c
#
_cell.length_a   1.000
_cell.length_b   1.000
_cell.length_c   1.000
_cell.angle_alpha   90.00
_cell.angle_beta   90.00
_cell.angle_gamma   90.00
#
_symmetry.space_group_name_H-M   'P 1'
#
loop_
_entity.id
_entity.type
_entity.pdbx_description
1 polymer ?
#
loop_
_entity_poly.entity_id
_entity_poly.type
_entity_poly.pdbx_seq_one_letter_code
_entity_poly.pdbx_strand_id
1 'polypeptide(L)'
;MACSASTAAPWLKLLVLAVVVPWLMSLVEAAAGTWPSTRGGDEYPNCLSWRVMVEANNAKGWRAVPQPCVGYVWAYMAWGQYHRDVSGVADQASAYAAEIAPDGHDGLDAWVFDVDDTCLSNLLYYQAKQFGAYDPAAFKTWASRGVCPGIPAIRQLFWTLKGRGFRVFLVTGRDEETLGATTAANLAAAGFSGYDRLIMRGAGHRGQSAVAFKSAVRRQLVEEEGYRIRGNVGDQWSDLQGDVAGDRVFKVANPMYFVP
;
A
#
# COMPACT_ATOMS: atom_id res chain seq x y z
N MET A 1 -24.57 62.26 -20.17
CA MET A 1 -24.78 61.68 -18.84
C MET A 1 -23.52 60.90 -18.50
N ALA A 2 -22.65 61.43 -17.67
CA ALA A 2 -21.39 60.84 -17.29
C ALA A 2 -21.58 60.10 -15.95
N CYS A 3 -21.27 58.80 -15.96
CA CYS A 3 -21.33 57.97 -14.77
C CYS A 3 -19.95 58.11 -14.03
N SER A 4 -19.98 58.73 -12.84
CA SER A 4 -18.77 58.90 -12.04
C SER A 4 -18.40 57.60 -11.35
N ALA A 5 -17.23 57.05 -11.63
CA ALA A 5 -16.66 55.93 -10.88
C ALA A 5 -16.11 56.44 -9.53
N SER A 6 -16.69 55.99 -8.46
CA SER A 6 -16.20 56.23 -7.09
C SER A 6 -14.87 55.48 -6.88
N THR A 7 -13.76 56.18 -6.78
CA THR A 7 -12.48 55.63 -6.41
C THR A 7 -12.40 55.50 -4.88
N ALA A 8 -12.50 54.30 -4.37
CA ALA A 8 -12.22 54.04 -2.96
C ALA A 8 -10.76 54.42 -2.61
N ALA A 9 -10.61 55.17 -1.51
CA ALA A 9 -9.33 55.76 -1.12
C ALA A 9 -8.25 54.69 -0.87
N PRO A 10 -7.00 54.93 -1.34
CA PRO A 10 -5.91 53.91 -1.28
C PRO A 10 -5.51 53.48 0.14
N TRP A 11 -5.79 54.31 1.16
CA TRP A 11 -5.51 54.00 2.56
C TRP A 11 -6.46 52.95 3.15
N LEU A 12 -7.68 52.75 2.61
CA LEU A 12 -8.59 51.68 3.03
C LEU A 12 -8.04 50.29 2.63
N LYS A 13 -7.35 50.20 1.50
CA LYS A 13 -6.68 48.94 1.05
C LYS A 13 -5.48 48.61 1.93
N LEU A 14 -4.74 49.61 2.40
CA LEU A 14 -3.61 49.44 3.30
C LEU A 14 -4.04 48.98 4.70
N LEU A 15 -5.18 49.51 5.22
CA LEU A 15 -5.74 49.10 6.52
C LEU A 15 -6.23 47.63 6.49
N VAL A 16 -6.85 47.20 5.42
CA VAL A 16 -7.30 45.79 5.27
C VAL A 16 -6.09 44.84 5.21
N LEU A 17 -5.01 45.22 4.48
CA LEU A 17 -3.78 44.43 4.45
C LEU A 17 -3.07 44.39 5.80
N ALA A 18 -3.04 45.47 6.55
CA ALA A 18 -2.34 45.53 7.84
C ALA A 18 -3.04 44.78 8.96
N VAL A 19 -4.35 44.58 8.90
CA VAL A 19 -5.15 43.94 9.95
C VAL A 19 -5.52 42.51 9.58
N VAL A 20 -5.93 42.25 8.35
CA VAL A 20 -6.41 40.92 7.92
C VAL A 20 -5.28 39.93 7.69
N VAL A 21 -4.13 40.39 7.16
CA VAL A 21 -2.98 39.49 6.92
C VAL A 21 -2.37 38.95 8.23
N PRO A 22 -2.15 39.72 9.31
CA PRO A 22 -1.70 39.18 10.59
C PRO A 22 -2.72 38.21 11.21
N TRP A 23 -4.03 38.47 11.09
CA TRP A 23 -5.07 37.57 11.58
C TRP A 23 -5.12 36.25 10.81
N LEU A 24 -4.94 36.27 9.49
CA LEU A 24 -4.83 35.07 8.66
C LEU A 24 -3.55 34.30 8.98
N MET A 25 -2.43 35.00 9.19
CA MET A 25 -1.17 34.37 9.62
C MET A 25 -1.31 33.72 11.00
N SER A 26 -1.96 34.40 11.97
CA SER A 26 -2.22 33.85 13.30
C SER A 26 -3.17 32.64 13.27
N LEU A 27 -4.15 32.60 12.36
CA LEU A 27 -5.01 31.43 12.15
C LEU A 27 -4.29 30.29 11.47
N VAL A 28 -3.35 30.56 10.59
CA VAL A 28 -2.49 29.54 9.96
C VAL A 28 -1.48 28.98 10.97
N GLU A 29 -0.91 29.81 11.84
CA GLU A 29 -0.03 29.36 12.93
C GLU A 29 -0.80 28.60 14.02
N ALA A 30 -2.05 28.96 14.30
CA ALA A 30 -2.90 28.21 15.22
C ALA A 30 -3.40 26.88 14.62
N ALA A 31 -3.49 26.78 13.29
CA ALA A 31 -3.80 25.55 12.56
C ALA A 31 -2.56 24.69 12.27
N ALA A 32 -1.36 25.32 12.23
CA ALA A 32 -0.08 24.62 12.25
C ALA A 32 0.19 24.25 13.72
N GLY A 33 -0.48 23.17 14.18
CA GLY A 33 -0.21 22.60 15.49
C GLY A 33 1.29 22.42 15.63
N THR A 34 1.85 22.93 16.69
CA THR A 34 3.26 22.77 17.06
C THR A 34 3.61 21.29 16.97
N TRP A 35 4.57 20.93 16.13
CA TRP A 35 5.09 19.58 16.07
C TRP A 35 5.54 19.18 17.47
N PRO A 36 5.03 18.07 18.04
CA PRO A 36 5.49 17.62 19.34
C PRO A 36 7.00 17.37 19.25
N SER A 37 7.75 18.03 20.09
CA SER A 37 9.18 17.79 20.24
C SER A 37 9.36 16.34 20.68
N THR A 38 10.14 15.55 19.98
CA THR A 38 10.45 14.14 20.28
C THR A 38 11.33 13.96 21.52
N ARG A 39 11.41 14.94 22.41
CA ARG A 39 12.17 14.88 23.65
C ARG A 39 11.24 14.81 24.85
N GLY A 40 10.97 13.57 25.27
CA GLY A 40 10.49 13.26 26.61
C GLY A 40 8.98 13.23 26.79
N GLY A 41 8.42 12.05 26.99
CA GLY A 41 7.10 11.77 27.56
C GLY A 41 5.98 11.68 26.53
N ASP A 42 5.40 10.54 26.40
CA ASP A 42 4.03 10.10 26.00
C ASP A 42 3.16 10.95 25.04
N GLU A 43 3.69 11.90 24.32
CA GLU A 43 2.96 12.63 23.28
C GLU A 43 3.09 11.89 21.94
N TYR A 44 2.07 11.12 21.62
CA TYR A 44 2.01 10.39 20.36
C TYR A 44 1.97 11.35 19.17
N PRO A 45 2.70 11.03 18.09
CA PRO A 45 2.63 11.79 16.86
C PRO A 45 1.19 11.84 16.35
N ASN A 46 0.85 12.92 15.66
CA ASN A 46 -0.38 12.99 14.89
C ASN A 46 -0.52 11.70 14.06
N CYS A 47 -1.64 10.98 14.18
CA CYS A 47 -1.82 9.67 13.57
C CYS A 47 -1.75 9.70 12.04
N LEU A 48 -2.11 10.81 11.41
CA LEU A 48 -1.88 11.04 9.99
C LEU A 48 -0.38 11.06 9.68
N SER A 49 0.41 11.81 10.44
CA SER A 49 1.88 11.86 10.27
C SER A 49 2.52 10.51 10.51
N TRP A 50 2.06 9.78 11.54
CA TRP A 50 2.50 8.40 11.80
C TRP A 50 2.24 7.50 10.60
N ARG A 51 1.03 7.54 10.02
CA ARG A 51 0.69 6.77 8.82
C ARG A 51 1.59 7.13 7.64
N VAL A 52 1.82 8.42 7.39
CA VAL A 52 2.73 8.86 6.32
C VAL A 52 4.14 8.33 6.52
N MET A 53 4.67 8.35 7.76
CA MET A 53 5.98 7.79 8.06
C MET A 53 6.04 6.28 7.82
N VAL A 54 4.98 5.55 8.18
CA VAL A 54 4.85 4.10 7.93
C VAL A 54 4.85 3.81 6.43
N GLU A 55 3.99 4.49 5.68
CA GLU A 55 3.84 4.28 4.24
C GLU A 55 5.10 4.67 3.46
N ALA A 56 5.83 5.68 3.92
CA ALA A 56 7.10 6.11 3.32
C ALA A 56 8.33 5.31 3.82
N ASN A 57 8.14 4.26 4.63
CA ASN A 57 9.22 3.47 5.24
C ASN A 57 10.17 4.28 6.14
N ASN A 58 9.71 5.39 6.70
CA ASN A 58 10.48 6.20 7.64
C ASN A 58 10.32 5.71 9.08
N ALA A 59 9.19 5.07 9.42
CA ALA A 59 8.98 4.39 10.70
C ALA A 59 9.28 2.90 10.53
N LYS A 60 10.32 2.41 11.21
CA LYS A 60 10.74 1.00 11.16
C LYS A 60 10.61 0.33 12.52
N GLY A 61 10.46 -0.99 12.50
CA GLY A 61 10.47 -1.81 13.71
C GLY A 61 9.24 -1.68 14.61
N TRP A 62 8.20 -1.00 14.16
CA TRP A 62 6.93 -0.99 14.87
C TRP A 62 6.24 -2.36 14.74
N ARG A 63 5.55 -2.79 15.78
CA ARG A 63 4.92 -4.13 15.83
C ARG A 63 3.41 -4.09 15.93
N ALA A 64 2.86 -2.96 16.32
CA ALA A 64 1.43 -2.73 16.47
C ALA A 64 1.14 -1.25 16.16
N VAL A 65 -0.09 -0.96 15.79
CA VAL A 65 -0.56 0.42 15.69
C VAL A 65 -0.50 1.05 17.09
N PRO A 66 0.07 2.27 17.24
CA PRO A 66 0.05 2.97 18.52
C PRO A 66 -1.38 3.09 19.04
N GLN A 67 -1.59 2.80 20.34
CA GLN A 67 -2.92 2.75 20.93
C GLN A 67 -3.80 3.98 20.64
N PRO A 68 -3.32 5.21 20.71
CA PRO A 68 -4.11 6.40 20.36
C PRO A 68 -4.49 6.46 18.88
N CYS A 69 -3.79 5.74 18.00
CA CYS A 69 -4.04 5.73 16.55
C CYS A 69 -4.92 4.58 16.06
N VAL A 70 -5.33 3.66 16.93
CA VAL A 70 -6.19 2.52 16.58
C VAL A 70 -7.50 2.99 15.92
N GLY A 71 -8.17 3.97 16.51
CA GLY A 71 -9.41 4.53 15.94
C GLY A 71 -9.20 5.20 14.59
N TYR A 72 -8.08 5.90 14.42
CA TYR A 72 -7.71 6.53 13.15
C TYR A 72 -7.45 5.49 12.05
N VAL A 73 -6.66 4.45 12.35
CA VAL A 73 -6.37 3.38 11.38
C VAL A 73 -7.66 2.64 11.00
N TRP A 74 -8.52 2.35 11.99
CA TRP A 74 -9.82 1.74 11.71
C TRP A 74 -10.66 2.61 10.78
N ALA A 75 -10.79 3.90 11.05
CA ALA A 75 -11.55 4.83 10.22
C ALA A 75 -10.96 4.92 8.80
N TYR A 76 -9.63 5.00 8.69
CA TYR A 76 -8.93 5.00 7.41
C TYR A 76 -9.27 3.76 6.57
N MET A 77 -9.16 2.57 7.18
CA MET A 77 -9.41 1.30 6.50
C MET A 77 -10.89 1.09 6.14
N ALA A 78 -11.83 1.51 7.03
CA ALA A 78 -13.25 1.17 6.91
C ALA A 78 -14.11 2.23 6.20
N TRP A 79 -13.73 3.52 6.25
CA TRP A 79 -14.59 4.63 5.78
C TRP A 79 -14.27 5.13 4.37
N GLY A 80 -13.57 4.32 3.59
CA GLY A 80 -13.40 4.52 2.16
C GLY A 80 -12.12 5.26 1.74
N GLN A 81 -11.34 5.88 2.66
CA GLN A 81 -10.08 6.52 2.27
C GLN A 81 -9.08 5.48 1.77
N TYR A 82 -8.93 4.35 2.47
CA TYR A 82 -8.13 3.22 2.02
C TYR A 82 -8.48 2.79 0.59
N HIS A 83 -9.77 2.62 0.30
CA HIS A 83 -10.21 2.22 -1.04
C HIS A 83 -9.84 3.25 -2.11
N ARG A 84 -9.94 4.55 -1.81
CA ARG A 84 -9.51 5.61 -2.75
C ARG A 84 -8.00 5.58 -2.99
N ASP A 85 -7.21 5.42 -1.93
CA ASP A 85 -5.76 5.36 -2.03
C ASP A 85 -5.32 4.14 -2.87
N VAL A 86 -5.90 2.96 -2.62
CA VAL A 86 -5.61 1.74 -3.39
C VAL A 86 -6.07 1.87 -4.85
N SER A 87 -7.23 2.48 -5.10
CA SER A 87 -7.68 2.76 -6.47
C SER A 87 -6.70 3.68 -7.19
N GLY A 88 -6.23 4.75 -6.54
CA GLY A 88 -5.23 5.64 -7.12
C GLY A 88 -3.92 4.92 -7.49
N VAL A 89 -3.46 3.99 -6.65
CA VAL A 89 -2.28 3.15 -6.97
C VAL A 89 -2.56 2.25 -8.17
N ALA A 90 -3.72 1.58 -8.20
CA ALA A 90 -4.11 0.71 -9.30
C ALA A 90 -4.27 1.47 -10.63
N ASP A 91 -4.81 2.70 -10.59
CA ASP A 91 -4.92 3.57 -11.76
C ASP A 91 -3.52 3.97 -12.29
N GLN A 92 -2.59 4.34 -11.40
CA GLN A 92 -1.21 4.64 -11.78
C GLN A 92 -0.48 3.42 -12.36
N ALA A 93 -0.71 2.23 -11.80
CA ALA A 93 -0.15 0.99 -12.31
C ALA A 93 -0.73 0.64 -13.70
N SER A 94 -2.04 0.83 -13.88
CA SER A 94 -2.71 0.61 -15.17
C SER A 94 -2.24 1.60 -16.24
N ALA A 95 -2.07 2.89 -15.88
CA ALA A 95 -1.55 3.90 -16.78
C ALA A 95 -0.11 3.58 -17.22
N TYR A 96 0.75 3.20 -16.27
CA TYR A 96 2.11 2.77 -16.57
C TYR A 96 2.14 1.53 -17.49
N ALA A 97 1.30 0.53 -17.20
CA ALA A 97 1.20 -0.65 -18.05
C ALA A 97 0.74 -0.30 -19.47
N ALA A 98 -0.06 0.76 -19.64
CA ALA A 98 -0.52 1.22 -20.95
C ALA A 98 0.61 1.82 -21.81
N GLU A 99 1.64 2.38 -21.18
CA GLU A 99 2.82 2.93 -21.86
C GLU A 99 3.79 1.85 -22.35
N ILE A 100 3.71 0.63 -21.75
CA ILE A 100 4.56 -0.49 -22.17
C ILE A 100 3.95 -1.12 -23.41
N ALA A 101 4.62 -0.96 -24.55
CA ALA A 101 4.33 -1.80 -25.72
C ALA A 101 4.82 -3.22 -25.40
N PRO A 102 3.97 -4.26 -25.56
CA PRO A 102 4.45 -5.63 -25.40
C PRO A 102 5.59 -5.88 -26.40
N ASP A 103 6.81 -6.02 -25.89
CA ASP A 103 7.99 -6.25 -26.73
C ASP A 103 7.82 -7.59 -27.45
N GLY A 104 7.60 -7.52 -28.76
CA GLY A 104 7.82 -8.61 -29.71
C GLY A 104 6.97 -9.87 -29.55
N HIS A 105 5.93 -9.88 -28.74
CA HIS A 105 5.04 -11.04 -28.55
C HIS A 105 5.74 -12.30 -27.97
N ASP A 106 6.90 -12.17 -27.34
CA ASP A 106 7.60 -13.30 -26.73
C ASP A 106 6.92 -13.82 -25.45
N GLY A 107 5.97 -13.05 -24.89
CA GLY A 107 5.21 -13.43 -23.70
C GLY A 107 6.02 -13.42 -22.41
N LEU A 108 7.14 -12.70 -22.35
CA LEU A 108 8.03 -12.66 -21.18
C LEU A 108 7.85 -11.42 -20.29
N ASP A 109 6.99 -10.47 -20.70
CA ASP A 109 6.67 -9.31 -19.85
C ASP A 109 5.75 -9.71 -18.70
N ALA A 110 6.19 -9.45 -17.47
CA ALA A 110 5.57 -9.97 -16.25
C ALA A 110 5.28 -8.86 -15.22
N TRP A 111 4.28 -9.13 -14.39
CA TRP A 111 3.97 -8.39 -13.17
C TRP A 111 4.00 -9.33 -11.97
N VAL A 112 4.50 -8.82 -10.85
CA VAL A 112 4.52 -9.53 -9.57
C VAL A 112 3.55 -8.84 -8.62
N PHE A 113 2.73 -9.63 -7.93
CA PHE A 113 1.81 -9.16 -6.89
C PHE A 113 2.08 -9.92 -5.60
N ASP A 114 2.11 -9.20 -4.48
CA ASP A 114 1.91 -9.82 -3.19
C ASP A 114 0.46 -10.26 -3.00
N VAL A 115 0.19 -11.08 -1.99
CA VAL A 115 -1.15 -11.64 -1.73
C VAL A 115 -1.81 -10.98 -0.53
N ASP A 116 -1.13 -10.94 0.64
CA ASP A 116 -1.73 -10.48 1.89
C ASP A 116 -1.82 -8.95 1.94
N ASP A 117 -3.03 -8.43 2.07
CA ASP A 117 -3.35 -6.99 2.02
C ASP A 117 -2.95 -6.28 0.72
N THR A 118 -2.63 -7.09 -0.30
CA THR A 118 -2.49 -6.68 -1.70
C THR A 118 -3.63 -7.26 -2.53
N CYS A 119 -3.68 -8.58 -2.75
CA CYS A 119 -4.80 -9.25 -3.43
C CYS A 119 -5.96 -9.56 -2.49
N LEU A 120 -5.65 -10.08 -1.31
CA LEU A 120 -6.60 -10.54 -0.28
C LEU A 120 -6.46 -9.67 0.97
N SER A 121 -7.57 -9.16 1.49
CA SER A 121 -7.57 -8.33 2.69
C SER A 121 -7.62 -9.14 3.97
N ASN A 122 -6.75 -8.84 4.92
CA ASN A 122 -6.76 -9.36 6.29
C ASN A 122 -7.34 -8.35 7.30
N LEU A 123 -8.03 -7.32 6.84
CA LEU A 123 -8.60 -6.27 7.69
C LEU A 123 -9.41 -6.84 8.85
N LEU A 124 -10.26 -7.82 8.62
CA LEU A 124 -11.10 -8.41 9.67
C LEU A 124 -10.28 -9.10 10.76
N TYR A 125 -9.16 -9.74 10.40
CA TYR A 125 -8.24 -10.33 11.37
C TYR A 125 -7.57 -9.25 12.23
N TYR A 126 -7.02 -8.21 11.60
CA TYR A 126 -6.33 -7.14 12.33
C TYR A 126 -7.29 -6.27 13.14
N GLN A 127 -8.49 -6.03 12.65
CA GLN A 127 -9.53 -5.32 13.38
C GLN A 127 -9.93 -6.07 14.66
N ALA A 128 -10.15 -7.39 14.60
CA ALA A 128 -10.53 -8.20 15.73
C ALA A 128 -9.49 -8.18 16.88
N LYS A 129 -8.22 -7.94 16.57
CA LYS A 129 -7.13 -7.80 17.54
C LYS A 129 -6.69 -6.35 17.78
N GLN A 130 -7.50 -5.37 17.39
CA GLN A 130 -7.23 -3.94 17.54
C GLN A 130 -5.88 -3.51 16.94
N PHE A 131 -5.53 -4.05 15.78
CA PHE A 131 -4.26 -3.82 15.07
C PHE A 131 -3.02 -4.09 15.94
N GLY A 132 -3.13 -5.06 16.84
CA GLY A 132 -2.04 -5.54 17.68
C GLY A 132 -0.98 -6.33 16.89
N ALA A 133 0.11 -6.66 17.57
CA ALA A 133 1.28 -7.32 16.97
C ALA A 133 0.94 -8.60 16.20
N TYR A 134 1.70 -8.89 15.15
CA TYR A 134 1.56 -10.12 14.37
C TYR A 134 1.77 -11.36 15.26
N ASP A 135 0.85 -12.30 15.13
CA ASP A 135 0.90 -13.62 15.76
C ASP A 135 0.83 -14.69 14.65
N PRO A 136 1.92 -15.42 14.40
CA PRO A 136 1.97 -16.41 13.31
C PRO A 136 0.93 -17.52 13.43
N ALA A 137 0.64 -18.01 14.66
CA ALA A 137 -0.30 -19.10 14.87
C ALA A 137 -1.75 -18.63 14.66
N ALA A 138 -2.10 -17.49 15.21
CA ALA A 138 -3.42 -16.89 15.02
C ALA A 138 -3.64 -16.48 13.55
N PHE A 139 -2.63 -15.94 12.88
CA PHE A 139 -2.72 -15.61 11.44
C PHE A 139 -2.90 -16.86 10.59
N LYS A 140 -2.15 -17.92 10.85
CA LYS A 140 -2.33 -19.21 10.17
C LYS A 140 -3.74 -19.75 10.33
N THR A 141 -4.28 -19.69 11.54
CA THR A 141 -5.67 -20.10 11.82
C THR A 141 -6.68 -19.23 11.07
N TRP A 142 -6.45 -17.92 10.93
CA TRP A 142 -7.28 -17.03 10.13
C TRP A 142 -7.20 -17.38 8.64
N ALA A 143 -6.00 -17.44 8.09
CA ALA A 143 -5.76 -17.68 6.68
C ALA A 143 -6.29 -19.05 6.22
N SER A 144 -6.24 -20.08 7.10
CA SER A 144 -6.75 -21.42 6.79
C SER A 144 -8.27 -21.50 6.60
N ARG A 145 -9.01 -20.45 6.99
CA ARG A 145 -10.46 -20.36 6.72
C ARG A 145 -10.78 -20.10 5.25
N GLY A 146 -9.85 -19.53 4.49
CA GLY A 146 -10.02 -19.24 3.07
C GLY A 146 -11.13 -18.21 2.77
N VAL A 147 -11.36 -17.25 3.68
CA VAL A 147 -12.46 -16.27 3.59
C VAL A 147 -12.00 -14.82 3.47
N CYS A 148 -10.72 -14.59 3.17
CA CYS A 148 -10.21 -13.25 2.98
C CYS A 148 -10.85 -12.61 1.75
N PRO A 149 -11.51 -11.44 1.85
CA PRO A 149 -12.12 -10.80 0.69
C PRO A 149 -11.05 -10.26 -0.25
N GLY A 150 -11.33 -10.26 -1.56
CA GLY A 150 -10.47 -9.64 -2.57
C GLY A 150 -10.52 -8.11 -2.49
N ILE A 151 -9.38 -7.47 -2.75
CA ILE A 151 -9.28 -6.01 -2.85
C ILE A 151 -9.72 -5.59 -4.26
N PRO A 152 -10.85 -4.87 -4.42
CA PRO A 152 -11.49 -4.69 -5.72
C PRO A 152 -10.63 -3.98 -6.75
N ALA A 153 -9.92 -2.91 -6.36
CA ALA A 153 -9.08 -2.14 -7.29
C ALA A 153 -7.87 -2.96 -7.78
N ILE A 154 -7.27 -3.77 -6.92
CA ILE A 154 -6.16 -4.66 -7.30
C ILE A 154 -6.67 -5.78 -8.20
N ARG A 155 -7.86 -6.32 -7.94
CA ARG A 155 -8.48 -7.30 -8.85
C ARG A 155 -8.74 -6.71 -10.23
N GLN A 156 -9.19 -5.45 -10.31
CA GLN A 156 -9.36 -4.77 -11.59
C GLN A 156 -8.02 -4.60 -12.32
N LEU A 157 -6.97 -4.15 -11.62
CA LEU A 157 -5.61 -4.06 -12.16
C LEU A 157 -5.13 -5.42 -12.69
N PHE A 158 -5.30 -6.48 -11.89
CA PHE A 158 -4.93 -7.84 -12.27
C PHE A 158 -5.55 -8.24 -13.64
N TRP A 159 -6.86 -8.04 -13.80
CA TRP A 159 -7.54 -8.37 -15.05
C TRP A 159 -7.17 -7.44 -16.21
N THR A 160 -6.90 -6.18 -15.95
CA THR A 160 -6.37 -5.24 -16.95
C THR A 160 -5.02 -5.72 -17.49
N LEU A 161 -4.11 -6.13 -16.61
CA LEU A 161 -2.80 -6.65 -17.01
C LEU A 161 -2.90 -7.97 -17.77
N LYS A 162 -3.72 -8.90 -17.29
CA LYS A 162 -3.99 -10.17 -18.02
C LYS A 162 -4.57 -9.91 -19.40
N GLY A 163 -5.54 -9.00 -19.52
CA GLY A 163 -6.15 -8.62 -20.80
C GLY A 163 -5.16 -7.95 -21.76
N ARG A 164 -4.08 -7.36 -21.26
CA ARG A 164 -2.98 -6.82 -22.08
C ARG A 164 -1.90 -7.84 -22.44
N GLY A 165 -2.02 -9.08 -21.97
CA GLY A 165 -1.07 -10.16 -22.30
C GLY A 165 0.13 -10.28 -21.34
N PHE A 166 0.18 -9.51 -20.25
CA PHE A 166 1.22 -9.67 -19.25
C PHE A 166 1.08 -11.01 -18.51
N ARG A 167 2.22 -11.62 -18.18
CA ARG A 167 2.30 -12.69 -17.19
C ARG A 167 2.09 -12.11 -15.79
N VAL A 168 1.35 -12.81 -14.94
CA VAL A 168 1.11 -12.36 -13.58
C VAL A 168 1.50 -13.45 -12.58
N PHE A 169 2.46 -13.13 -11.73
CA PHE A 169 2.96 -13.98 -10.66
C PHE A 169 2.46 -13.46 -9.31
N LEU A 170 1.89 -14.35 -8.51
CA LEU A 170 1.50 -14.04 -7.13
C LEU A 170 2.56 -14.60 -6.20
N VAL A 171 3.15 -13.76 -5.33
CA VAL A 171 4.26 -14.15 -4.44
C VAL A 171 3.89 -13.82 -3.00
N THR A 172 3.80 -14.83 -2.14
CA THR A 172 3.37 -14.65 -0.76
C THR A 172 4.27 -15.34 0.27
N GLY A 173 4.41 -14.72 1.44
CA GLY A 173 5.06 -15.31 2.60
C GLY A 173 4.29 -16.45 3.28
N ARG A 174 3.07 -16.76 2.84
CA ARG A 174 2.27 -17.88 3.38
C ARG A 174 3.01 -19.20 3.12
N ASP A 175 2.97 -20.08 4.12
CA ASP A 175 3.57 -21.41 4.04
C ASP A 175 2.83 -22.30 3.04
N GLU A 176 3.55 -22.81 2.05
CA GLU A 176 2.99 -23.59 0.95
C GLU A 176 2.37 -24.91 1.42
N GLU A 177 3.07 -25.63 2.31
CA GLU A 177 2.66 -26.95 2.78
C GLU A 177 1.30 -26.91 3.50
N THR A 178 1.08 -25.87 4.30
CA THR A 178 -0.10 -25.81 5.19
C THR A 178 -1.22 -24.90 4.68
N LEU A 179 -0.92 -23.94 3.81
CA LEU A 179 -1.88 -22.95 3.34
C LEU A 179 -2.05 -22.93 1.81
N GLY A 180 -1.29 -23.76 1.06
CA GLY A 180 -1.26 -23.70 -0.40
C GLY A 180 -2.63 -23.85 -1.03
N ALA A 181 -3.30 -24.98 -0.79
CA ALA A 181 -4.61 -25.26 -1.35
C ALA A 181 -5.67 -24.21 -0.95
N THR A 182 -5.69 -23.85 0.34
CA THR A 182 -6.65 -22.84 0.86
C THR A 182 -6.40 -21.45 0.26
N THR A 183 -5.13 -21.04 0.10
CA THR A 183 -4.80 -19.74 -0.51
C THR A 183 -5.22 -19.70 -1.96
N ALA A 184 -4.95 -20.76 -2.74
CA ALA A 184 -5.37 -20.83 -4.14
C ALA A 184 -6.90 -20.79 -4.27
N ALA A 185 -7.63 -21.53 -3.44
CA ALA A 185 -9.09 -21.52 -3.44
C ALA A 185 -9.65 -20.14 -3.05
N ASN A 186 -9.06 -19.48 -2.04
CA ASN A 186 -9.49 -18.14 -1.63
C ASN A 186 -9.22 -17.09 -2.72
N LEU A 187 -8.06 -17.13 -3.38
CA LEU A 187 -7.74 -16.25 -4.50
C LEU A 187 -8.78 -16.43 -5.63
N ALA A 188 -9.09 -17.66 -6.00
CA ALA A 188 -10.09 -17.95 -7.03
C ALA A 188 -11.48 -17.42 -6.63
N ALA A 189 -11.93 -17.66 -5.40
CA ALA A 189 -13.20 -17.15 -4.87
C ALA A 189 -13.23 -15.61 -4.81
N ALA A 190 -12.09 -14.96 -4.57
CA ALA A 190 -11.93 -13.51 -4.57
C ALA A 190 -11.82 -12.91 -5.98
N GLY A 191 -11.83 -13.74 -7.04
CA GLY A 191 -11.79 -13.30 -8.43
C GLY A 191 -10.38 -13.13 -9.02
N PHE A 192 -9.37 -13.68 -8.38
CA PHE A 192 -8.01 -13.79 -8.91
C PHE A 192 -7.80 -15.21 -9.43
N SER A 193 -7.98 -15.41 -10.73
CA SER A 193 -7.79 -16.69 -11.42
C SER A 193 -7.03 -16.50 -12.72
N GLY A 194 -6.38 -17.55 -13.19
CA GLY A 194 -5.60 -17.47 -14.43
C GLY A 194 -4.28 -16.68 -14.28
N TYR A 195 -3.77 -16.52 -13.07
CA TYR A 195 -2.39 -16.11 -12.85
C TYR A 195 -1.44 -17.19 -13.39
N ASP A 196 -0.22 -16.82 -13.76
CA ASP A 196 0.71 -17.76 -14.35
C ASP A 196 1.29 -18.71 -13.29
N ARG A 197 1.56 -18.19 -12.07
CA ARG A 197 2.01 -19.00 -10.94
C ARG A 197 1.71 -18.32 -9.60
N LEU A 198 1.34 -19.12 -8.61
CA LEU A 198 1.33 -18.75 -7.19
C LEU A 198 2.59 -19.33 -6.55
N ILE A 199 3.46 -18.46 -6.05
CA ILE A 199 4.74 -18.82 -5.44
C ILE A 199 4.63 -18.53 -3.94
N MET A 200 4.75 -19.56 -3.15
CA MET A 200 4.57 -19.55 -1.71
C MET A 200 5.87 -19.91 -0.99
N ARG A 201 5.93 -19.64 0.29
CA ARG A 201 7.11 -19.96 1.09
C ARG A 201 7.18 -21.46 1.35
N GLY A 202 8.02 -22.17 0.61
CA GLY A 202 8.30 -23.59 0.81
C GLY A 202 9.33 -23.85 1.91
N ALA A 203 9.60 -25.13 2.18
CA ALA A 203 10.54 -25.57 3.22
C ALA A 203 11.96 -24.98 3.06
N GLY A 204 12.46 -24.85 1.84
CA GLY A 204 13.78 -24.27 1.55
C GLY A 204 13.92 -22.77 1.88
N HIS A 205 12.82 -22.09 2.15
CA HIS A 205 12.80 -20.65 2.46
C HIS A 205 12.52 -20.37 3.95
N ARG A 206 12.43 -21.41 4.79
CA ARG A 206 12.17 -21.24 6.24
C ARG A 206 13.32 -20.46 6.89
N GLY A 207 12.96 -19.50 7.75
CA GLY A 207 13.94 -18.64 8.44
C GLY A 207 14.48 -17.47 7.63
N GLN A 208 14.23 -17.40 6.33
CA GLN A 208 14.59 -16.23 5.52
C GLN A 208 13.68 -15.03 5.83
N SER A 209 14.23 -13.81 5.74
CA SER A 209 13.41 -12.59 5.79
C SER A 209 12.48 -12.52 4.58
N ALA A 210 11.44 -11.70 4.66
CA ALA A 210 10.52 -11.50 3.54
C ALA A 210 11.25 -10.91 2.31
N VAL A 211 12.16 -9.95 2.54
CA VAL A 211 12.99 -9.36 1.46
C VAL A 211 13.84 -10.43 0.78
N ALA A 212 14.55 -11.27 1.56
CA ALA A 212 15.42 -12.30 0.99
C ALA A 212 14.64 -13.33 0.15
N PHE A 213 13.51 -13.80 0.68
CA PHE A 213 12.62 -14.73 -0.03
C PHE A 213 12.10 -14.14 -1.33
N LYS A 214 11.50 -12.93 -1.27
CA LYS A 214 10.88 -12.31 -2.45
C LYS A 214 11.92 -11.89 -3.48
N SER A 215 13.11 -11.47 -3.07
CA SER A 215 14.24 -11.22 -3.99
C SER A 215 14.70 -12.50 -4.69
N ALA A 216 14.81 -13.61 -3.96
CA ALA A 216 15.20 -14.90 -4.56
C ALA A 216 14.18 -15.34 -5.63
N VAL A 217 12.88 -15.22 -5.33
CA VAL A 217 11.81 -15.54 -6.30
C VAL A 217 11.91 -14.66 -7.54
N ARG A 218 12.09 -13.34 -7.38
CA ARG A 218 12.21 -12.43 -8.52
C ARG A 218 13.47 -12.68 -9.35
N ARG A 219 14.60 -13.00 -8.70
CA ARG A 219 15.81 -13.41 -9.42
C ARG A 219 15.59 -14.67 -10.25
N GLN A 220 14.97 -15.68 -9.68
CA GLN A 220 14.62 -16.90 -10.41
C GLN A 220 13.78 -16.57 -11.66
N LEU A 221 12.74 -15.76 -11.52
CA LEU A 221 11.89 -15.37 -12.65
C LEU A 221 12.66 -14.63 -13.74
N VAL A 222 13.62 -13.76 -13.38
CA VAL A 222 14.36 -12.95 -14.36
C VAL A 222 15.60 -13.66 -14.88
N GLU A 223 16.46 -14.18 -13.99
CA GLU A 223 17.79 -14.69 -14.35
C GLU A 223 17.73 -16.11 -14.90
N GLU A 224 16.81 -16.95 -14.40
CA GLU A 224 16.70 -18.35 -14.81
C GLU A 224 15.59 -18.59 -15.84
N GLU A 225 14.47 -17.85 -15.73
CA GLU A 225 13.28 -18.07 -16.57
C GLU A 225 13.12 -16.99 -17.66
N GLY A 226 13.92 -15.92 -17.63
CA GLY A 226 13.98 -14.89 -18.67
C GLY A 226 12.84 -13.87 -18.66
N TYR A 227 12.00 -13.83 -17.61
CA TYR A 227 10.93 -12.83 -17.51
C TYR A 227 11.47 -11.42 -17.27
N ARG A 228 10.76 -10.42 -17.78
CA ARG A 228 10.99 -9.01 -17.52
C ARG A 228 9.91 -8.50 -16.56
N ILE A 229 10.26 -8.26 -15.32
CA ILE A 229 9.30 -7.75 -14.32
C ILE A 229 9.07 -6.27 -14.57
N ARG A 230 8.00 -5.93 -15.29
CA ARG A 230 7.61 -4.56 -15.64
C ARG A 230 7.02 -3.81 -14.45
N GLY A 231 6.29 -4.50 -13.58
CA GLY A 231 5.73 -3.91 -12.38
C GLY A 231 5.69 -4.89 -11.20
N ASN A 232 5.80 -4.35 -10.00
CA ASN A 232 5.74 -5.11 -8.77
C ASN A 232 4.83 -4.36 -7.78
N VAL A 233 3.77 -5.03 -7.33
CA VAL A 233 2.70 -4.47 -6.50
C VAL A 233 2.69 -5.15 -5.14
N GLY A 234 2.76 -4.40 -4.06
CA GLY A 234 2.75 -4.94 -2.70
C GLY A 234 2.41 -3.91 -1.64
N ASP A 235 1.91 -4.38 -0.51
CA ASP A 235 1.53 -3.55 0.63
C ASP A 235 2.67 -3.34 1.64
N GLN A 236 3.71 -4.19 1.61
CA GLN A 236 4.88 -4.06 2.46
C GLN A 236 6.11 -3.64 1.66
N TRP A 237 7.00 -2.90 2.30
CA TRP A 237 8.27 -2.56 1.67
C TRP A 237 9.15 -3.77 1.42
N SER A 238 8.97 -4.85 2.20
CA SER A 238 9.64 -6.13 1.96
C SER A 238 9.25 -6.79 0.63
N ASP A 239 8.12 -6.40 0.02
CA ASP A 239 7.69 -6.86 -1.30
C ASP A 239 8.44 -6.13 -2.42
N LEU A 240 8.76 -4.86 -2.18
CA LEU A 240 9.17 -3.87 -3.17
C LEU A 240 10.67 -3.56 -3.12
N GLN A 241 11.38 -4.05 -2.11
CA GLN A 241 12.82 -3.85 -1.89
C GLN A 241 13.62 -5.09 -2.23
N GLY A 242 14.96 -4.96 -2.20
CA GLY A 242 15.90 -6.02 -2.52
C GLY A 242 16.15 -6.14 -4.02
N ASP A 243 16.70 -7.29 -4.43
CA ASP A 243 17.16 -7.50 -5.80
C ASP A 243 15.97 -7.68 -6.76
N VAL A 244 16.18 -7.22 -7.98
CA VAL A 244 15.25 -7.42 -9.11
C VAL A 244 13.82 -7.00 -8.75
N ALA A 245 13.66 -5.81 -8.14
CA ALA A 245 12.36 -5.32 -7.71
C ALA A 245 11.37 -5.10 -8.88
N GLY A 246 11.85 -5.03 -10.11
CA GLY A 246 11.11 -4.72 -11.33
C GLY A 246 11.39 -3.29 -11.82
N ASP A 247 10.94 -2.97 -13.03
CA ASP A 247 11.14 -1.65 -13.64
C ASP A 247 10.45 -0.55 -12.82
N ARG A 248 9.28 -0.85 -12.25
CA ARG A 248 8.54 0.05 -11.37
C ARG A 248 7.85 -0.71 -10.24
N VAL A 249 7.86 -0.13 -9.04
CA VAL A 249 7.18 -0.66 -7.86
C VAL A 249 5.96 0.19 -7.52
N PHE A 250 4.91 -0.45 -7.00
CA PHE A 250 3.64 0.17 -6.64
C PHE A 250 3.28 -0.23 -5.22
N LYS A 251 3.41 0.72 -4.29
CA LYS A 251 3.11 0.53 -2.86
C LYS A 251 1.62 0.67 -2.59
N VAL A 252 0.98 -0.41 -2.21
CA VAL A 252 -0.38 -0.40 -1.67
C VAL A 252 -0.34 0.03 -0.21
N ALA A 253 -1.26 0.89 0.20
CA ALA A 253 -1.29 1.37 1.57
C ALA A 253 -1.61 0.24 2.56
N ASN A 254 -0.83 0.14 3.64
CA ASN A 254 -1.12 -0.74 4.77
C ASN A 254 -0.56 -0.20 6.09
N PRO A 255 -1.37 0.52 6.88
CA PRO A 255 -0.97 0.96 8.21
C PRO A 255 -1.32 -0.03 9.33
N MET A 256 -1.70 -1.28 9.02
CA MET A 256 -2.20 -2.23 10.03
C MET A 256 -1.08 -3.01 10.72
N TYR A 257 -0.01 -3.30 10.00
CA TYR A 257 1.14 -4.06 10.48
C TYR A 257 2.39 -3.82 9.62
N PHE A 258 3.52 -4.25 10.12
CA PHE A 258 4.82 -4.15 9.45
C PHE A 258 5.48 -5.52 9.33
N VAL A 259 6.01 -5.81 8.14
CA VAL A 259 6.85 -6.98 7.87
C VAL A 259 8.27 -6.50 7.55
N PRO A 260 9.27 -6.86 8.38
CA PRO A 260 10.65 -6.42 8.21
C PRO A 260 11.35 -7.03 6.99
#